data_ce81ec7ab0f6e2638ae2b27ac3b91026
#
_entry.id   ce81ec7ab0f6e2638ae2b27ac3b91026
#
_cell.length_a   1.000
_cell.length_b   1.000
_cell.length_c   1.000
_cell.angle_alpha   90.00
_cell.angle_beta   90.00
_cell.angle_gamma   90.00
#
_symmetry.space_group_name_H-M   'P 1'
#
loop_
_entity.id
_entity.type
_entity.pdbx_description
1 polymer ?
#
loop_
_entity_poly.entity_id
_entity_poly.type
_entity_poly.pdbx_seq_one_letter_code
_entity_poly.pdbx_strand_id
1 'polypeptide(L)'
;MTSKRAGEIMLPLDRFPHIPYWFTLRQAMAELNGVGPDRNLRCPCGIVLVFSAQNQLMGMLHAHDILRGLRPRMTAGTSPNRADKPFDVEVDPNLFRFYEYERALGALPEQIERPVVDFMQALATTVSVDDDLLQAAYLMIHEGLDHVPVLQGDRIVGLVSALDALRHIATLVV
;
A
#
# COMPACT_ATOMS: atom_id res chain seq x y z
N MET A 1 5.47 -7.96 32.46
CA MET A 1 5.08 -8.27 31.09
C MET A 1 6.11 -7.64 30.18
N THR A 2 6.90 -8.42 29.49
CA THR A 2 7.97 -7.90 28.62
C THR A 2 7.38 -7.73 27.22
N SER A 3 7.21 -6.49 26.77
CA SER A 3 6.87 -6.20 25.39
C SER A 3 8.02 -6.67 24.50
N LYS A 4 7.69 -7.22 23.32
CA LYS A 4 8.69 -7.59 22.33
C LYS A 4 9.23 -6.35 21.62
N ARG A 5 10.43 -6.49 21.06
CA ARG A 5 11.04 -5.46 20.22
C ARG A 5 10.57 -5.59 18.76
N ALA A 6 10.64 -4.50 18.01
CA ALA A 6 10.28 -4.48 16.59
C ALA A 6 11.08 -5.52 15.78
N GLY A 7 12.37 -5.68 16.08
CA GLY A 7 13.24 -6.66 15.45
C GLY A 7 12.86 -8.12 15.67
N GLU A 8 12.14 -8.45 16.77
CA GLU A 8 11.70 -9.83 17.06
C GLU A 8 10.44 -10.23 16.28
N ILE A 9 9.71 -9.25 15.75
CA ILE A 9 8.40 -9.46 15.10
C ILE A 9 8.45 -9.11 13.62
N MET A 10 9.39 -8.27 13.21
CA MET A 10 9.52 -7.86 11.82
C MET A 10 9.63 -9.05 10.87
N LEU A 11 9.06 -8.91 9.70
CA LEU A 11 9.35 -9.77 8.56
C LEU A 11 10.55 -9.18 7.80
N PRO A 12 11.56 -10.00 7.47
CA PRO A 12 12.72 -9.54 6.70
C PRO A 12 12.32 -9.15 5.28
N LEU A 13 13.11 -8.26 4.66
CA LEU A 13 12.77 -7.68 3.34
C LEU A 13 12.66 -8.71 2.23
N ASP A 14 13.41 -9.80 2.31
CA ASP A 14 13.40 -10.90 1.33
C ASP A 14 12.07 -11.68 1.26
N ARG A 15 11.18 -11.43 2.22
CA ARG A 15 9.83 -12.03 2.25
C ARG A 15 8.81 -11.23 1.44
N PHE A 16 9.18 -10.05 0.97
CA PHE A 16 8.30 -9.20 0.19
C PHE A 16 8.74 -9.17 -1.27
N PRO A 17 7.81 -9.17 -2.23
CA PRO A 17 8.15 -8.89 -3.61
C PRO A 17 8.71 -7.47 -3.72
N HIS A 18 9.71 -7.28 -4.55
CA HIS A 18 10.36 -5.99 -4.76
C HIS A 18 10.58 -5.71 -6.24
N ILE A 19 10.35 -4.46 -6.60
CA ILE A 19 10.39 -3.98 -7.97
C ILE A 19 11.17 -2.67 -8.07
N PRO A 20 11.77 -2.37 -9.23
CA PRO A 20 12.32 -1.06 -9.51
C PRO A 20 11.25 0.03 -9.60
N TYR A 21 11.60 1.27 -9.26
CA TYR A 21 10.68 2.41 -9.26
C TYR A 21 10.10 2.76 -10.65
N TRP A 22 10.74 2.32 -11.72
CA TRP A 22 10.29 2.54 -13.11
C TRP A 22 9.32 1.46 -13.62
N PHE A 23 9.04 0.42 -12.84
CA PHE A 23 8.04 -0.57 -13.21
C PHE A 23 6.66 0.04 -13.28
N THR A 24 5.78 -0.59 -14.08
CA THR A 24 4.40 -0.16 -14.24
C THR A 24 3.47 -0.84 -13.23
N LEU A 25 2.26 -0.31 -13.07
CA LEU A 25 1.22 -0.96 -12.26
C LEU A 25 0.93 -2.38 -12.75
N ARG A 26 0.99 -2.63 -14.07
CA ARG A 26 0.85 -3.98 -14.65
C ARG A 26 1.87 -4.94 -14.07
N GLN A 27 3.13 -4.54 -14.02
CA GLN A 27 4.21 -5.36 -13.48
C GLN A 27 4.07 -5.57 -11.98
N ALA A 28 3.70 -4.54 -11.23
CA ALA A 28 3.42 -4.65 -9.80
C ALA A 28 2.26 -5.62 -9.49
N MET A 29 1.19 -5.59 -10.30
CA MET A 29 0.09 -6.54 -10.15
C MET A 29 0.54 -7.98 -10.43
N ALA A 30 1.42 -8.19 -11.40
CA ALA A 30 1.97 -9.52 -11.70
C ALA A 30 2.78 -10.06 -10.50
N GLU A 31 3.60 -9.23 -9.88
CA GLU A 31 4.36 -9.62 -8.67
C GLU A 31 3.44 -9.95 -7.49
N LEU A 32 2.43 -9.13 -7.22
CA LEU A 32 1.46 -9.40 -6.14
C LEU A 32 0.69 -10.70 -6.34
N ASN A 33 0.39 -11.05 -7.59
CA ASN A 33 -0.32 -12.28 -7.93
C ASN A 33 0.59 -13.53 -8.04
N GLY A 34 1.90 -13.37 -7.78
CA GLY A 34 2.87 -14.45 -7.88
C GLY A 34 3.09 -14.94 -9.32
N VAL A 35 2.85 -14.08 -10.31
CA VAL A 35 3.11 -14.35 -11.74
C VAL A 35 4.49 -13.84 -12.14
N GLY A 36 5.14 -13.07 -11.27
CA GLY A 36 6.49 -12.56 -11.44
C GLY A 36 7.58 -13.65 -11.37
N PRO A 37 8.85 -13.29 -11.58
CA PRO A 37 9.97 -14.22 -11.60
C PRO A 37 10.14 -14.98 -10.26
N ASP A 38 9.76 -14.37 -9.14
CA ASP A 38 9.82 -14.98 -7.81
C ASP A 38 8.47 -15.56 -7.37
N ARG A 39 8.02 -16.60 -8.08
CA ARG A 39 6.72 -17.26 -7.84
C ARG A 39 6.50 -17.81 -6.42
N ASN A 40 7.54 -17.89 -5.61
CA ASN A 40 7.48 -18.39 -4.23
C ASN A 40 7.17 -17.30 -3.19
N LEU A 41 7.24 -16.03 -3.59
CA LEU A 41 6.97 -14.88 -2.74
C LEU A 41 5.49 -14.46 -2.84
N ARG A 42 4.60 -15.31 -2.35
CA ARG A 42 3.24 -14.85 -2.06
C ARG A 42 3.30 -14.05 -0.76
N CYS A 43 3.40 -12.74 -0.88
CA CYS A 43 3.23 -11.89 0.28
C CYS A 43 1.76 -11.91 0.71
N PRO A 44 1.41 -12.48 1.87
CA PRO A 44 0.05 -12.43 2.38
C PRO A 44 -0.41 -11.00 2.72
N CYS A 45 0.51 -10.04 2.65
CA CYS A 45 0.30 -8.66 3.08
C CYS A 45 -0.18 -7.72 1.97
N GLY A 46 -0.21 -8.17 0.70
CA GLY A 46 -0.66 -7.33 -0.43
C GLY A 46 0.20 -6.07 -0.66
N ILE A 47 1.52 -6.18 -0.43
CA ILE A 47 2.49 -5.09 -0.52
C ILE A 47 3.66 -5.47 -1.43
N VAL A 48 4.17 -4.50 -2.18
CA VAL A 48 5.39 -4.61 -2.99
C VAL A 48 6.35 -3.50 -2.57
N LEU A 49 7.62 -3.84 -2.42
CA LEU A 49 8.68 -2.90 -2.10
C LEU A 49 9.23 -2.26 -3.37
N VAL A 50 9.40 -0.95 -3.37
CA VAL A 50 9.88 -0.18 -4.52
C VAL A 50 11.29 0.32 -4.25
N PHE A 51 12.23 -0.03 -5.14
CA PHE A 51 13.65 0.27 -5.00
C PHE A 51 14.16 1.23 -6.08
N SER A 52 15.17 2.03 -5.69
CA SER A 52 15.95 2.84 -6.63
C SER A 52 16.93 1.98 -7.44
N ALA A 53 17.55 2.59 -8.47
CA ALA A 53 18.63 1.96 -9.24
C ALA A 53 19.88 1.63 -8.38
N GLN A 54 20.01 2.25 -7.21
CA GLN A 54 21.10 2.03 -6.25
C GLN A 54 20.72 1.02 -5.16
N ASN A 55 19.64 0.23 -5.35
CA ASN A 55 19.11 -0.74 -4.38
C ASN A 55 18.71 -0.11 -3.03
N GLN A 56 18.26 1.14 -3.04
CA GLN A 56 17.72 1.80 -1.86
C GLN A 56 16.20 1.67 -1.86
N LEU A 57 15.61 1.28 -0.74
CA LEU A 57 14.17 1.24 -0.59
C LEU A 57 13.60 2.67 -0.63
N MET A 58 12.77 2.95 -1.63
CA MET A 58 12.14 4.26 -1.86
C MET A 58 10.77 4.37 -1.23
N GLY A 59 10.04 3.26 -1.21
CA GLY A 59 8.67 3.26 -0.74
C GLY A 59 8.03 1.88 -0.83
N MET A 60 6.76 1.87 -0.50
CA MET A 60 5.90 0.68 -0.49
C MET A 60 4.66 0.92 -1.34
N LEU A 61 4.25 -0.08 -2.09
CA LEU A 61 3.06 -0.05 -2.92
C LEU A 61 2.08 -1.10 -2.41
N HIS A 62 0.97 -0.66 -1.84
CA HIS A 62 -0.07 -1.54 -1.36
C HIS A 62 -1.08 -1.87 -2.46
N ALA A 63 -1.84 -2.95 -2.31
CA ALA A 63 -2.88 -3.31 -3.26
C ALA A 63 -3.90 -2.18 -3.48
N HIS A 64 -4.26 -1.42 -2.44
CA HIS A 64 -5.18 -0.30 -2.59
C HIS A 64 -4.58 0.90 -3.35
N ASP A 65 -3.25 1.09 -3.31
CA ASP A 65 -2.57 2.13 -4.10
C ASP A 65 -2.63 1.80 -5.59
N ILE A 66 -2.48 0.51 -5.93
CA ILE A 66 -2.69 0.02 -7.30
C ILE A 66 -4.14 0.28 -7.73
N LEU A 67 -5.12 -0.12 -6.93
CA LEU A 67 -6.54 0.12 -7.22
C LEU A 67 -6.83 1.61 -7.40
N ARG A 68 -6.22 2.47 -6.59
CA ARG A 68 -6.32 3.93 -6.74
C ARG A 68 -5.71 4.42 -8.06
N GLY A 69 -4.59 3.83 -8.47
CA GLY A 69 -3.93 4.12 -9.74
C GLY A 69 -4.74 3.70 -10.97
N LEU A 70 -5.56 2.66 -10.84
CA LEU A 70 -6.45 2.19 -11.91
C LEU A 70 -7.69 3.08 -12.12
N ARG A 71 -8.00 3.98 -11.17
CA ARG A 71 -9.10 4.92 -11.37
C ARG A 71 -8.79 5.84 -12.55
N PRO A 72 -9.74 6.02 -13.50
CA PRO A 72 -9.60 7.02 -14.53
C PRO A 72 -9.29 8.37 -13.86
N ARG A 73 -8.35 9.13 -14.40
CA ARG A 73 -8.27 10.54 -14.05
C ARG A 73 -9.62 11.15 -14.45
N MET A 74 -10.51 11.24 -13.49
CA MET A 74 -11.64 12.13 -13.67
C MET A 74 -10.99 13.51 -13.84
N THR A 75 -10.94 14.01 -15.08
CA THR A 75 -10.85 15.45 -15.25
C THR A 75 -11.83 16.00 -14.26
N ALA A 76 -11.37 16.88 -13.38
CA ALA A 76 -12.17 17.50 -12.34
C ALA A 76 -13.35 18.27 -12.97
N GLY A 77 -14.27 17.52 -13.52
CA GLY A 77 -15.66 17.87 -13.62
C GLY A 77 -16.11 17.80 -12.18
N THR A 78 -16.19 18.94 -11.57
CA THR A 78 -16.83 19.20 -10.30
C THR A 78 -17.86 18.13 -10.03
N SER A 79 -17.57 17.26 -9.05
CA SER A 79 -18.64 16.57 -8.35
C SER A 79 -19.61 17.69 -7.96
N PRO A 80 -20.84 17.73 -8.47
CA PRO A 80 -21.74 18.82 -8.13
C PRO A 80 -21.82 18.82 -6.62
N ASN A 81 -21.39 19.94 -6.03
CA ASN A 81 -21.44 20.13 -4.60
C ASN A 81 -22.88 19.80 -4.21
N ARG A 82 -23.08 18.93 -3.26
CA ARG A 82 -24.40 18.44 -2.84
C ARG A 82 -25.36 19.59 -2.47
N ALA A 83 -24.79 20.79 -2.30
CA ALA A 83 -25.51 22.03 -2.01
C ALA A 83 -26.14 22.70 -3.26
N ASP A 84 -25.71 22.35 -4.47
CA ASP A 84 -26.12 23.02 -5.72
C ASP A 84 -27.00 22.13 -6.61
N LYS A 85 -27.86 21.31 -6.03
CA LYS A 85 -28.90 20.62 -6.80
C LYS A 85 -30.05 21.57 -7.07
N PRO A 86 -30.15 22.16 -8.27
CA PRO A 86 -31.22 23.10 -8.58
C PRO A 86 -32.61 22.44 -8.62
N PHE A 87 -32.67 21.11 -8.84
CA PHE A 87 -33.90 20.34 -8.94
C PHE A 87 -33.70 18.89 -8.48
N ASP A 88 -34.68 18.37 -7.75
CA ASP A 88 -34.73 16.96 -7.38
C ASP A 88 -35.30 16.17 -8.56
N VAL A 89 -34.42 15.57 -9.36
CA VAL A 89 -34.79 14.67 -10.46
C VAL A 89 -34.46 13.26 -10.01
N GLU A 90 -35.44 12.38 -9.95
CA GLU A 90 -35.23 10.94 -9.79
C GLU A 90 -34.52 10.41 -11.03
N VAL A 91 -33.20 10.33 -10.97
CA VAL A 91 -32.39 9.66 -11.97
C VAL A 91 -32.06 8.28 -11.44
N ASP A 92 -32.24 7.24 -12.28
CA ASP A 92 -31.84 5.89 -11.92
C ASP A 92 -30.35 5.88 -11.48
N PRO A 93 -30.05 5.60 -10.20
CA PRO A 93 -28.68 5.59 -9.72
C PRO A 93 -27.79 4.56 -10.44
N ASN A 94 -28.39 3.53 -11.05
CA ASN A 94 -27.66 2.48 -11.75
C ASN A 94 -27.16 2.97 -13.11
N LEU A 95 -27.85 3.93 -13.74
CA LEU A 95 -27.45 4.47 -15.03
C LEU A 95 -26.07 5.17 -14.94
N PHE A 96 -25.86 6.01 -13.90
CA PHE A 96 -24.57 6.68 -13.69
C PHE A 96 -23.47 5.69 -13.33
N ARG A 97 -23.75 4.68 -12.50
CA ARG A 97 -22.80 3.63 -12.16
C ARG A 97 -22.38 2.83 -13.38
N PHE A 98 -23.29 2.57 -14.30
CA PHE A 98 -22.99 1.87 -15.54
C PHE A 98 -22.03 2.66 -16.44
N TYR A 99 -22.27 3.95 -16.64
CA TYR A 99 -21.39 4.82 -17.44
C TYR A 99 -20.02 5.02 -16.78
N GLU A 100 -19.98 5.16 -15.47
CA GLU A 100 -18.69 5.24 -14.74
C GLU A 100 -17.90 3.94 -14.87
N TYR A 101 -18.56 2.80 -14.80
CA TYR A 101 -17.95 1.49 -14.93
C TYR A 101 -17.38 1.27 -16.34
N GLU A 102 -18.16 1.51 -17.39
CA GLU A 102 -17.73 1.41 -18.79
C GLU A 102 -16.53 2.34 -19.08
N ARG A 103 -16.58 3.55 -18.58
CA ARG A 103 -15.49 4.52 -18.71
C ARG A 103 -14.23 4.05 -17.94
N ALA A 104 -14.38 3.48 -16.78
CA ALA A 104 -13.29 2.92 -15.99
C ALA A 104 -12.63 1.75 -16.72
N LEU A 105 -13.42 0.82 -17.27
CA LEU A 105 -12.91 -0.31 -18.05
C LEU A 105 -12.16 0.15 -19.30
N GLY A 106 -12.69 1.13 -20.03
CA GLY A 106 -12.04 1.68 -21.22
C GLY A 106 -10.69 2.36 -20.93
N ALA A 107 -10.51 2.90 -19.75
CA ALA A 107 -9.28 3.58 -19.33
C ALA A 107 -8.21 2.62 -18.77
N LEU A 108 -8.57 1.40 -18.37
CA LEU A 108 -7.66 0.44 -17.75
C LEU A 108 -6.37 0.19 -18.55
N PRO A 109 -6.41 -0.02 -19.89
CA PRO A 109 -5.21 -0.28 -20.66
C PRO A 109 -4.15 0.81 -20.57
N GLU A 110 -4.56 2.06 -20.42
CA GLU A 110 -3.67 3.20 -20.25
C GLU A 110 -3.18 3.30 -18.79
N GLN A 111 -4.09 3.13 -17.83
CA GLN A 111 -3.76 3.29 -16.41
C GLN A 111 -2.77 2.25 -15.90
N ILE A 112 -2.83 1.01 -16.38
CA ILE A 112 -1.91 -0.06 -15.95
C ILE A 112 -0.48 0.13 -16.42
N GLU A 113 -0.22 0.98 -17.42
CA GLU A 113 1.12 1.28 -17.91
C GLU A 113 1.78 2.46 -17.17
N ARG A 114 1.11 3.04 -16.20
CA ARG A 114 1.67 4.13 -15.39
C ARG A 114 2.74 3.62 -14.42
N PRO A 115 3.81 4.39 -14.20
CA PRO A 115 4.90 3.97 -13.33
C PRO A 115 4.46 3.90 -11.86
N VAL A 116 4.96 2.90 -11.13
CA VAL A 116 4.61 2.66 -9.71
C VAL A 116 5.01 3.82 -8.79
N VAL A 117 6.04 4.57 -9.16
CA VAL A 117 6.52 5.71 -8.37
C VAL A 117 5.45 6.79 -8.16
N ASP A 118 4.48 6.90 -9.08
CA ASP A 118 3.38 7.87 -8.98
C ASP A 118 2.37 7.50 -7.88
N PHE A 119 2.39 6.25 -7.41
CA PHE A 119 1.37 5.69 -6.52
C PHE A 119 1.91 5.14 -5.22
N MET A 120 3.21 4.82 -5.16
CA MET A 120 3.83 4.29 -3.97
C MET A 120 3.73 5.27 -2.80
N GLN A 121 3.67 4.73 -1.61
CA GLN A 121 3.84 5.50 -0.38
C GLN A 121 5.33 5.63 -0.11
N ALA A 122 5.82 6.87 -0.08
CA ALA A 122 7.21 7.14 0.29
C ALA A 122 7.46 6.78 1.75
N LEU A 123 8.70 6.42 2.08
CA LEU A 123 9.09 6.13 3.45
C LEU A 123 9.17 7.45 4.25
N ALA A 124 8.18 7.69 5.09
CA ALA A 124 8.12 8.87 5.95
C ALA A 124 8.64 8.59 7.36
N THR A 125 8.52 7.36 7.82
CA THR A 125 8.74 6.99 9.22
C THR A 125 9.34 5.60 9.32
N THR A 126 10.24 5.41 10.26
CA THR A 126 10.92 4.13 10.54
C THR A 126 11.00 3.90 12.05
N VAL A 127 11.19 2.65 12.46
CA VAL A 127 11.49 2.26 13.85
C VAL A 127 12.81 1.50 13.90
N SER A 128 13.48 1.50 15.06
CA SER A 128 14.68 0.70 15.28
C SER A 128 14.34 -0.75 15.60
N VAL A 129 15.25 -1.68 15.32
CA VAL A 129 15.15 -3.09 15.78
C VAL A 129 14.97 -3.20 17.28
N ASP A 130 15.49 -2.22 18.04
CA ASP A 130 15.45 -2.20 19.50
C ASP A 130 14.22 -1.49 20.07
N ASP A 131 13.43 -0.83 19.24
CA ASP A 131 12.23 -0.13 19.68
C ASP A 131 11.16 -1.11 20.17
N ASP A 132 10.42 -0.66 21.20
CA ASP A 132 9.31 -1.42 21.74
C ASP A 132 8.18 -1.53 20.69
N LEU A 133 7.60 -2.72 20.59
CA LEU A 133 6.51 -2.96 19.64
C LEU A 133 5.28 -2.09 19.88
N LEU A 134 4.96 -1.78 21.14
CA LEU A 134 3.85 -0.88 21.45
C LEU A 134 4.13 0.54 20.94
N GLN A 135 5.38 0.97 20.98
CA GLN A 135 5.78 2.25 20.40
C GLN A 135 5.64 2.25 18.88
N ALA A 136 6.05 1.15 18.23
CA ALA A 136 5.84 0.97 16.79
C ALA A 136 4.34 0.96 16.43
N ALA A 137 3.51 0.27 17.20
CA ALA A 137 2.06 0.25 17.02
C ALA A 137 1.43 1.64 17.19
N TYR A 138 1.86 2.41 18.20
CA TYR A 138 1.40 3.78 18.42
C TYR A 138 1.74 4.67 17.22
N LEU A 139 2.95 4.53 16.69
CA LEU A 139 3.41 5.27 15.52
C LEU A 139 2.55 4.95 14.27
N MET A 140 2.25 3.66 14.06
CA MET A 140 1.35 3.23 12.97
C MET A 140 -0.03 3.88 13.07
N ILE A 141 -0.60 3.94 14.27
CA ILE A 141 -1.92 4.56 14.51
C ILE A 141 -1.85 6.06 14.23
N HIS A 142 -0.81 6.73 14.73
CA HIS A 142 -0.65 8.18 14.61
C HIS A 142 -0.47 8.61 13.14
N GLU A 143 0.34 7.87 12.39
CA GLU A 143 0.67 8.17 11.00
C GLU A 143 -0.31 7.50 9.99
N GLY A 144 -1.23 6.67 10.45
CA GLY A 144 -2.16 5.94 9.59
C GLY A 144 -1.48 4.91 8.70
N LEU A 145 -0.45 4.23 9.22
CA LEU A 145 0.38 3.28 8.48
C LEU A 145 0.01 1.83 8.80
N ASP A 146 -0.11 1.00 7.78
CA ASP A 146 -0.29 -0.45 7.93
C ASP A 146 1.04 -1.20 8.11
N HIS A 147 2.14 -0.60 7.67
CA HIS A 147 3.49 -1.15 7.74
C HIS A 147 4.50 -0.06 8.08
N VAL A 148 5.49 -0.41 8.91
CA VAL A 148 6.60 0.47 9.28
C VAL A 148 7.92 -0.23 9.02
N PRO A 149 8.86 0.40 8.29
CA PRO A 149 10.19 -0.14 8.09
C PRO A 149 10.99 -0.16 9.39
N VAL A 150 11.77 -1.23 9.57
CA VAL A 150 12.64 -1.44 10.73
C VAL A 150 14.08 -1.22 10.33
N LEU A 151 14.75 -0.33 11.06
CA LEU A 151 16.16 0.02 10.87
C LEU A 151 17.06 -0.77 11.85
N GLN A 152 18.19 -1.22 11.31
CA GLN A 152 19.35 -1.66 12.09
C GLN A 152 20.56 -0.80 11.69
N GLY A 153 20.93 0.14 12.54
CA GLY A 153 21.83 1.22 12.16
C GLY A 153 21.20 2.08 11.06
N ASP A 154 21.88 2.23 9.93
CA ASP A 154 21.40 3.01 8.77
C ASP A 154 20.74 2.15 7.68
N ARG A 155 20.44 0.89 7.98
CA ARG A 155 19.88 -0.05 6.99
C ARG A 155 18.49 -0.51 7.37
N ILE A 156 17.56 -0.50 6.42
CA ILE A 156 16.27 -1.14 6.58
C ILE A 156 16.47 -2.65 6.44
N VAL A 157 16.06 -3.41 7.46
CA VAL A 157 16.26 -4.87 7.55
C VAL A 157 14.95 -5.65 7.48
N GLY A 158 13.81 -5.00 7.67
CA GLY A 158 12.50 -5.64 7.63
C GLY A 158 11.37 -4.65 7.74
N LEU A 159 10.15 -5.17 7.82
CA LEU A 159 8.93 -4.41 8.08
C LEU A 159 8.17 -5.04 9.24
N VAL A 160 7.56 -4.21 10.07
CA VAL A 160 6.52 -4.61 11.03
C VAL A 160 5.17 -4.23 10.44
N SER A 161 4.22 -5.18 10.43
CA SER A 161 2.84 -4.90 10.04
C SER A 161 1.96 -4.60 11.26
N ALA A 162 0.92 -3.79 11.07
CA ALA A 162 -0.08 -3.53 12.11
C ALA A 162 -0.76 -4.84 12.56
N LEU A 163 -0.94 -5.81 11.66
CA LEU A 163 -1.51 -7.10 11.99
C LEU A 163 -0.61 -7.94 12.92
N ASP A 164 0.71 -7.93 12.67
CA ASP A 164 1.66 -8.66 13.53
C ASP A 164 1.80 -8.00 14.89
N ALA A 165 1.79 -6.67 14.92
CA ALA A 165 1.72 -5.91 16.17
C ALA A 165 0.46 -6.26 16.98
N LEU A 166 -0.72 -6.27 16.33
CA LEU A 166 -1.98 -6.63 16.96
C LEU A 166 -1.98 -8.05 17.49
N ARG A 167 -1.50 -9.03 16.70
CA ARG A 167 -1.39 -10.42 17.13
C ARG A 167 -0.56 -10.57 18.39
N HIS A 168 0.56 -9.84 18.46
CA HIS A 168 1.39 -9.89 19.65
C HIS A 168 0.73 -9.22 20.85
N ILE A 169 0.12 -8.04 20.68
CA ILE A 169 -0.62 -7.36 21.74
C ILE A 169 -1.71 -8.28 22.29
N ALA A 170 -2.44 -8.99 21.42
CA ALA A 170 -3.45 -9.94 21.84
C ALA A 170 -2.90 -11.02 22.77
N THR A 171 -1.66 -11.51 22.57
CA THR A 171 -1.02 -12.50 23.47
C THR A 171 -0.64 -11.94 24.84
N LEU A 172 -0.61 -10.61 24.99
CA LEU A 172 -0.32 -9.98 26.28
C LEU A 172 -1.58 -9.74 27.13
N VAL A 173 -2.77 -9.79 26.51
CA VAL A 173 -4.05 -9.40 27.14
C VAL A 173 -4.95 -10.61 27.36
N VAL A 174 -4.73 -11.71 26.62
CA VAL A 174 -5.43 -13.00 26.76
C VAL A 174 -4.63 -13.96 27.59
#